data_81f7f26687cda207594438fc59009a1c
#
_entry.id   81f7f26687cda207594438fc59009a1c
#
_cell.length_a   1.000
_cell.length_b   1.000
_cell.length_c   1.000
_cell.angle_alpha   90.00
_cell.angle_beta   90.00
_cell.angle_gamma   90.00
#
_symmetry.space_group_name_H-M   'P 1'
#
loop_
_entity.id
_entity.type
_entity.pdbx_description
1 polymer ?
#
loop_
_entity_poly.entity_id
_entity_poly.type
_entity_poly.pdbx_seq_one_letter_code
_entity_poly.pdbx_strand_id
1 'polypeptide(L)'
;MLFSEQYPGLEKKFGMVWRFAPMADPLVAEWHCRDLDSRPTQRELAAVQDWQQSQKTFHIMRDNKYHGASIVGCCFGMKIEITRNFPQMKKMFEAMLDYVKLKWFKGLDQNALHAVVWPEAQKDMVAHDSYLCHHFASDFNRPWPTQRISGPDFSAPEVLNFVGSNGGKITLANHGECPKQCRPKNHPDWLLC
;
A
#
# COMPACT_ATOMS: atom_id res chain seq x y z
N MET A 1 -26.25 7.65 5.35
CA MET A 1 -26.45 7.21 3.93
C MET A 1 -25.58 5.97 3.74
N LEU A 2 -26.18 4.88 3.28
CA LEU A 2 -25.41 3.67 2.99
C LEU A 2 -24.60 3.91 1.70
N PHE A 3 -23.38 3.40 1.61
CA PHE A 3 -22.51 3.57 0.45
C PHE A 3 -23.15 3.04 -0.85
N SER A 4 -23.95 1.97 -0.74
CA SER A 4 -24.78 1.42 -1.82
C SER A 4 -25.84 2.38 -2.36
N GLU A 5 -26.30 3.33 -1.56
CA GLU A 5 -27.24 4.36 -2.01
C GLU A 5 -26.55 5.43 -2.85
N GLN A 6 -25.29 5.74 -2.52
CA GLN A 6 -24.47 6.69 -3.29
C GLN A 6 -23.98 6.11 -4.63
N TYR A 7 -23.74 4.80 -4.67
CA TYR A 7 -23.28 4.08 -5.87
C TYR A 7 -24.20 2.91 -6.21
N PRO A 8 -25.40 3.17 -6.76
CA PRO A 8 -26.34 2.12 -7.16
C PRO A 8 -25.70 1.16 -8.17
N GLY A 9 -25.84 -0.13 -7.93
CA GLY A 9 -25.26 -1.17 -8.79
C GLY A 9 -23.80 -1.53 -8.45
N LEU A 10 -23.22 -0.98 -7.37
CA LEU A 10 -21.89 -1.36 -6.91
C LEU A 10 -21.80 -2.86 -6.59
N GLU A 11 -22.89 -3.45 -6.10
CA GLU A 11 -23.01 -4.89 -5.83
C GLU A 11 -22.85 -5.76 -7.08
N LYS A 12 -23.04 -5.20 -8.27
CA LYS A 12 -22.85 -5.86 -9.57
C LYS A 12 -21.43 -5.68 -10.12
N LYS A 13 -20.57 -4.93 -9.43
CA LYS A 13 -19.18 -4.72 -9.83
C LYS A 13 -18.29 -5.79 -9.22
N PHE A 14 -17.08 -5.93 -9.77
CA PHE A 14 -16.06 -6.81 -9.22
C PHE A 14 -15.75 -6.48 -7.76
N GLY A 15 -16.09 -7.38 -6.84
CA GLY A 15 -16.11 -7.13 -5.39
C GLY A 15 -14.78 -6.62 -4.81
N MET A 16 -13.64 -6.98 -5.41
CA MET A 16 -12.33 -6.53 -4.95
C MET A 16 -12.12 -5.01 -5.07
N VAL A 17 -12.88 -4.31 -5.92
CA VAL A 17 -12.76 -2.84 -6.02
C VAL A 17 -13.54 -2.10 -4.93
N TRP A 18 -14.41 -2.77 -4.20
CA TRP A 18 -15.17 -2.15 -3.11
C TRP A 18 -14.26 -1.65 -1.98
N ARG A 19 -13.09 -2.27 -1.80
CA ARG A 19 -12.07 -1.82 -0.83
C ARG A 19 -11.59 -0.39 -1.07
N PHE A 20 -11.77 0.14 -2.28
CA PHE A 20 -11.37 1.50 -2.66
C PHE A 20 -12.50 2.53 -2.50
N ALA A 21 -13.68 2.11 -2.08
CA ALA A 21 -14.83 2.97 -1.87
C ALA A 21 -14.57 4.17 -0.93
N PRO A 22 -13.72 4.06 0.11
CA PRO A 22 -13.39 5.22 0.95
C PRO A 22 -12.82 6.43 0.19
N MET A 23 -12.25 6.23 -1.01
CA MET A 23 -11.79 7.34 -1.87
C MET A 23 -12.91 8.33 -2.23
N ALA A 24 -14.16 7.87 -2.22
CA ALA A 24 -15.32 8.66 -2.62
C ALA A 24 -16.24 9.01 -1.45
N ASP A 25 -15.80 8.78 -0.21
CA ASP A 25 -16.55 9.12 0.98
C ASP A 25 -16.05 10.46 1.56
N PRO A 26 -16.90 11.52 1.58
CA PRO A 26 -16.51 12.83 2.10
C PRO A 26 -16.25 12.86 3.62
N LEU A 27 -16.62 11.80 4.34
CA LEU A 27 -16.38 11.69 5.79
C LEU A 27 -15.03 11.03 6.12
N VAL A 28 -14.33 10.50 5.10
CA VAL A 28 -13.03 9.87 5.27
C VAL A 28 -11.92 10.88 5.02
N ALA A 29 -11.13 11.17 6.06
CA ALA A 29 -9.96 12.05 5.95
C ALA A 29 -8.67 11.29 5.60
N GLU A 30 -8.57 10.03 6.01
CA GLU A 30 -7.43 9.17 5.77
C GLU A 30 -7.87 7.70 5.79
N TRP A 31 -7.28 6.88 4.93
CA TRP A 31 -7.52 5.45 4.95
C TRP A 31 -6.33 4.64 4.41
N HIS A 32 -6.27 3.39 4.82
CA HIS A 32 -5.29 2.42 4.36
C HIS A 32 -5.98 1.17 3.85
N CYS A 33 -5.60 0.73 2.65
CA CYS A 33 -6.09 -0.49 2.05
C CYS A 33 -5.28 -1.69 2.55
N ARG A 34 -5.99 -2.71 3.01
CA ARG A 34 -5.39 -3.95 3.53
C ARG A 34 -6.21 -5.16 3.12
N ASP A 35 -5.55 -6.31 3.06
CA ASP A 35 -6.24 -7.60 2.99
C ASP A 35 -6.72 -8.00 4.38
N LEU A 36 -7.90 -8.62 4.47
CA LEU A 36 -8.53 -8.99 5.74
C LEU A 36 -7.74 -10.04 6.52
N ASP A 37 -6.99 -10.88 5.84
CA ASP A 37 -6.12 -11.90 6.40
C ASP A 37 -4.72 -11.40 6.78
N SER A 38 -4.43 -10.13 6.50
CA SER A 38 -3.17 -9.47 6.81
C SER A 38 -3.23 -8.83 8.21
N ARG A 39 -2.27 -9.18 9.08
CA ARG A 39 -2.19 -8.60 10.43
C ARG A 39 -1.45 -7.26 10.42
N PRO A 40 -1.97 -6.21 11.10
CA PRO A 40 -1.21 -4.98 11.35
C PRO A 40 0.08 -5.30 12.14
N THR A 41 1.17 -4.65 11.76
CA THR A 41 2.46 -4.81 12.42
C THR A 41 2.99 -3.48 12.95
N GLN A 42 3.89 -3.50 13.95
CA GLN A 42 4.57 -2.30 14.43
C GLN A 42 5.39 -1.63 13.31
N ARG A 43 5.94 -2.44 12.41
CA ARG A 43 6.64 -1.97 11.23
C ARG A 43 5.75 -1.14 10.31
N GLU A 44 4.55 -1.62 10.05
CA GLU A 44 3.55 -0.89 9.27
C GLU A 44 3.12 0.39 9.98
N LEU A 45 2.83 0.31 11.29
CA LEU A 45 2.46 1.48 12.07
C LEU A 45 3.54 2.57 12.00
N ALA A 46 4.81 2.21 12.12
CA ALA A 46 5.92 3.16 12.02
C ALA A 46 5.99 3.81 10.62
N ALA A 47 5.78 3.04 9.56
CA ALA A 47 5.75 3.56 8.19
C ALA A 47 4.56 4.50 7.95
N VAL A 48 3.39 4.16 8.49
CA VAL A 48 2.20 5.03 8.45
C VAL A 48 2.45 6.34 9.19
N GLN A 49 3.05 6.29 10.39
CA GLN A 49 3.38 7.50 11.17
C GLN A 49 4.39 8.40 10.44
N ASP A 50 5.41 7.82 9.79
CA ASP A 50 6.35 8.60 8.98
C ASP A 50 5.66 9.27 7.80
N TRP A 51 4.76 8.57 7.11
CA TRP A 51 3.97 9.17 6.04
C TRP A 51 3.00 10.24 6.57
N GLN A 52 2.35 10.02 7.72
CA GLN A 52 1.44 11.00 8.32
C GLN A 52 2.13 12.33 8.63
N GLN A 53 3.41 12.29 9.03
CA GLN A 53 4.23 13.49 9.26
C GLN A 53 4.64 14.18 7.96
N SER A 54 4.54 13.51 6.82
CA SER A 54 4.82 14.08 5.52
C SER A 54 3.62 14.88 5.01
N GLN A 55 3.87 15.82 4.08
CA GLN A 55 2.80 16.54 3.37
C GLN A 55 2.26 15.78 2.16
N LYS A 56 2.64 14.49 2.01
CA LYS A 56 2.30 13.68 0.84
C LYS A 56 0.92 13.07 0.96
N THR A 57 0.22 13.04 -0.17
CA THR A 57 -1.14 12.51 -0.26
C THR A 57 -1.16 10.98 -0.22
N PHE A 58 -0.25 10.33 -0.95
CA PHE A 58 -0.26 8.87 -1.07
C PHE A 58 0.84 8.21 -0.25
N HIS A 59 0.53 7.03 0.27
CA HIS A 59 1.47 6.14 0.95
C HIS A 59 1.52 4.80 0.22
N ILE A 60 2.70 4.38 -0.19
CA ILE A 60 2.92 3.10 -0.88
C ILE A 60 3.85 2.24 -0.03
N MET A 61 3.48 0.99 0.19
CA MET A 61 4.28 0.04 0.97
C MET A 61 4.58 -1.20 0.14
N ARG A 62 5.87 -1.48 -0.09
CA ARG A 62 6.39 -2.65 -0.80
C ARG A 62 7.40 -3.36 0.08
N ASP A 63 6.91 -4.20 0.97
CA ASP A 63 7.71 -4.85 2.02
C ASP A 63 8.13 -6.30 1.67
N ASN A 64 7.91 -6.71 0.43
CA ASN A 64 8.28 -8.03 -0.07
C ASN A 64 8.81 -7.92 -1.49
N LYS A 65 9.85 -8.69 -1.85
CA LYS A 65 10.41 -8.69 -3.21
C LYS A 65 9.40 -9.12 -4.29
N TYR A 66 8.36 -9.85 -3.90
CA TYR A 66 7.28 -10.27 -4.79
C TYR A 66 6.12 -9.26 -4.87
N HIS A 67 6.19 -8.17 -4.13
CA HIS A 67 5.29 -7.02 -4.31
C HIS A 67 5.74 -6.15 -5.50
N GLY A 68 5.93 -6.79 -6.65
CA GLY A 68 6.51 -6.20 -7.85
C GLY A 68 5.63 -5.20 -8.60
N ALA A 69 4.47 -4.83 -8.06
CA ALA A 69 3.63 -3.78 -8.62
C ALA A 69 4.01 -2.41 -8.08
N SER A 70 3.85 -1.38 -8.90
CA SER A 70 4.12 0.01 -8.53
C SER A 70 3.28 0.48 -7.33
N ILE A 71 2.02 0.04 -7.27
CA ILE A 71 1.09 0.21 -6.17
C ILE A 71 0.42 -1.14 -5.89
N VAL A 72 0.36 -1.56 -4.63
CA VAL A 72 -0.15 -2.87 -4.23
C VAL A 72 -1.46 -2.72 -3.47
N GLY A 73 -2.50 -3.43 -3.91
CA GLY A 73 -3.86 -3.29 -3.40
C GLY A 73 -4.06 -3.62 -1.91
N CYS A 74 -3.14 -4.36 -1.29
CA CYS A 74 -3.15 -4.63 0.15
C CYS A 74 -2.46 -3.55 0.99
N CYS A 75 -1.66 -2.65 0.36
CA CYS A 75 -0.56 -2.04 1.10
C CYS A 75 -0.32 -0.61 0.61
N PHE A 76 -1.37 0.20 0.58
CA PHE A 76 -1.28 1.62 0.28
C PHE A 76 -2.33 2.42 1.06
N GLY A 77 -2.11 3.71 1.17
CA GLY A 77 -3.04 4.63 1.81
C GLY A 77 -3.10 5.97 1.11
N MET A 78 -4.04 6.79 1.50
CA MET A 78 -4.15 8.18 1.05
C MET A 78 -4.84 9.08 2.06
N LYS A 79 -4.48 10.37 2.01
CA LYS A 79 -5.16 11.45 2.72
C LYS A 79 -6.20 12.07 1.80
N ILE A 80 -7.38 12.33 2.34
CA ILE A 80 -8.49 12.94 1.62
C ILE A 80 -8.84 14.26 2.30
N GLU A 81 -8.67 15.35 1.58
CA GLU A 81 -9.04 16.69 2.05
C GLU A 81 -10.18 17.19 1.17
N ILE A 82 -11.34 17.44 1.80
CA ILE A 82 -12.59 17.80 1.12
C ILE A 82 -12.39 18.98 0.16
N THR A 83 -11.67 20.00 0.60
CA THR A 83 -11.48 21.24 -0.16
C THR A 83 -10.37 21.15 -1.20
N ARG A 84 -9.40 20.23 -1.02
CA ARG A 84 -8.20 20.17 -1.85
C ARG A 84 -8.29 19.07 -2.92
N ASN A 85 -8.47 17.82 -2.50
CA ASN A 85 -8.28 16.68 -3.38
C ASN A 85 -9.48 15.72 -3.47
N PHE A 86 -10.49 15.85 -2.61
CA PHE A 86 -11.64 14.95 -2.61
C PHE A 86 -12.32 14.80 -3.99
N PRO A 87 -12.56 15.87 -4.78
CA PRO A 87 -13.15 15.72 -6.11
C PRO A 87 -12.31 14.86 -7.04
N GLN A 88 -10.98 14.91 -6.93
CA GLN A 88 -10.07 14.07 -7.71
C GLN A 88 -10.12 12.62 -7.22
N MET A 89 -10.13 12.37 -5.91
CA MET A 89 -10.22 11.04 -5.33
C MET A 89 -11.51 10.34 -5.76
N LYS A 90 -12.63 11.04 -5.67
CA LYS A 90 -13.93 10.56 -6.13
C LYS A 90 -13.91 10.20 -7.62
N LYS A 91 -13.36 11.06 -8.48
CA LYS A 91 -13.21 10.78 -9.92
C LYS A 91 -12.35 9.55 -10.19
N MET A 92 -11.26 9.36 -9.44
CA MET A 92 -10.43 8.16 -9.56
C MET A 92 -11.23 6.90 -9.20
N PHE A 93 -12.01 6.91 -8.13
CA PHE A 93 -12.86 5.78 -7.79
C PHE A 93 -13.89 5.47 -8.88
N GLU A 94 -14.56 6.49 -9.40
CA GLU A 94 -15.50 6.34 -10.51
C GLU A 94 -14.82 5.76 -11.76
N ALA A 95 -13.63 6.23 -12.10
CA ALA A 95 -12.83 5.68 -13.21
C ALA A 95 -12.41 4.23 -12.97
N MET A 96 -12.11 3.84 -11.72
CA MET A 96 -11.85 2.43 -11.38
C MET A 96 -13.10 1.56 -11.58
N LEU A 97 -14.29 2.04 -11.19
CA LEU A 97 -15.55 1.34 -11.43
C LEU A 97 -15.82 1.17 -12.92
N ASP A 98 -15.49 2.17 -13.72
CA ASP A 98 -15.60 2.09 -15.18
C ASP A 98 -14.57 1.15 -15.79
N TYR A 99 -13.34 1.14 -15.29
CA TYR A 99 -12.29 0.25 -15.77
C TYR A 99 -12.66 -1.23 -15.60
N VAL A 100 -13.27 -1.59 -14.46
CA VAL A 100 -13.66 -2.98 -14.16
C VAL A 100 -14.99 -3.39 -14.76
N LYS A 101 -15.78 -2.50 -15.23
CA LYS A 101 -17.16 -2.52 -15.76
C LYS A 101 -17.82 -3.92 -15.88
N LEU A 102 -17.45 -4.73 -16.82
CA LEU A 102 -18.02 -6.06 -17.05
C LEU A 102 -16.95 -7.17 -17.01
N LYS A 103 -15.80 -6.87 -16.40
CA LYS A 103 -14.67 -7.80 -16.34
C LYS A 103 -14.63 -8.47 -14.98
N TRP A 104 -14.28 -9.75 -14.97
CA TRP A 104 -14.21 -10.58 -13.77
C TRP A 104 -13.01 -11.54 -13.88
N PHE A 105 -11.85 -11.13 -13.37
CA PHE A 105 -10.67 -11.99 -13.26
C PHE A 105 -9.80 -11.57 -12.08
N LYS A 106 -9.02 -12.50 -11.56
CA LYS A 106 -8.10 -12.26 -10.43
C LYS A 106 -7.07 -11.19 -10.81
N GLY A 107 -6.90 -10.18 -9.94
CA GLY A 107 -5.96 -9.06 -10.15
C GLY A 107 -6.52 -7.90 -10.97
N LEU A 108 -7.82 -7.92 -11.31
CA LEU A 108 -8.46 -6.81 -12.00
C LEU A 108 -8.45 -5.51 -11.20
N ASP A 109 -8.60 -5.60 -9.88
CA ASP A 109 -8.45 -4.49 -8.93
C ASP A 109 -7.02 -3.91 -8.97
N GLN A 110 -6.00 -4.77 -9.03
CA GLN A 110 -4.60 -4.38 -9.15
C GLN A 110 -4.33 -3.65 -10.48
N ASN A 111 -4.91 -4.14 -11.58
CA ASN A 111 -4.83 -3.47 -12.88
C ASN A 111 -5.53 -2.11 -12.87
N ALA A 112 -6.68 -2.00 -12.22
CA ALA A 112 -7.40 -0.73 -12.06
C ALA A 112 -6.57 0.28 -11.24
N LEU A 113 -5.96 -0.16 -10.13
CA LEU A 113 -5.04 0.67 -9.34
C LEU A 113 -3.88 1.20 -10.19
N HIS A 114 -3.25 0.34 -10.97
CA HIS A 114 -2.12 0.74 -11.81
C HIS A 114 -2.55 1.71 -12.91
N ALA A 115 -3.70 1.47 -13.53
CA ALA A 115 -4.17 2.30 -14.64
C ALA A 115 -4.70 3.67 -14.20
N VAL A 116 -5.34 3.74 -13.01
CA VAL A 116 -6.10 4.92 -12.59
C VAL A 116 -5.41 5.68 -11.46
N VAL A 117 -4.96 4.97 -10.42
CA VAL A 117 -4.43 5.62 -9.21
C VAL A 117 -2.93 5.91 -9.32
N TRP A 118 -2.15 4.97 -9.85
CA TRP A 118 -0.70 5.12 -9.93
C TRP A 118 -0.22 6.37 -10.69
N PRO A 119 -0.81 6.79 -11.82
CA PRO A 119 -0.38 8.00 -12.54
C PRO A 119 -0.42 9.26 -11.68
N GLU A 120 -1.31 9.32 -10.70
CA GLU A 120 -1.40 10.43 -9.76
C GLU A 120 -0.55 10.19 -8.49
N ALA A 121 -0.60 8.97 -7.96
CA ALA A 121 0.13 8.63 -6.75
C ALA A 121 1.64 8.84 -6.88
N GLN A 122 2.25 8.47 -8.01
CA GLN A 122 3.69 8.63 -8.24
C GLN A 122 4.18 10.09 -8.20
N LYS A 123 3.29 11.08 -8.30
CA LYS A 123 3.63 12.51 -8.26
C LYS A 123 3.68 13.08 -6.84
N ASP A 124 2.95 12.46 -5.89
CA ASP A 124 2.76 13.00 -4.54
C ASP A 124 2.62 11.88 -3.49
N MET A 125 3.68 11.11 -3.28
CA MET A 125 3.68 9.96 -2.39
C MET A 125 4.86 9.93 -1.42
N VAL A 126 4.76 9.10 -0.40
CA VAL A 126 5.88 8.44 0.28
C VAL A 126 5.82 6.96 -0.06
N ALA A 127 6.93 6.37 -0.49
CA ALA A 127 7.02 4.95 -0.75
C ALA A 127 8.05 4.29 0.19
N HIS A 128 7.60 3.41 1.06
CA HIS A 128 8.48 2.54 1.85
C HIS A 128 8.69 1.23 1.09
N ASP A 129 9.93 0.96 0.74
CA ASP A 129 10.29 -0.15 -0.12
C ASP A 129 11.51 -0.91 0.42
N SER A 130 11.37 -2.22 0.65
CA SER A 130 12.44 -3.06 1.17
C SER A 130 13.38 -3.58 0.07
N TYR A 131 12.84 -3.91 -1.11
CA TYR A 131 13.59 -4.68 -2.11
C TYR A 131 13.63 -4.03 -3.49
N LEU A 132 12.65 -3.20 -3.82
CA LEU A 132 12.41 -2.69 -5.16
C LEU A 132 12.63 -1.17 -5.29
N CYS A 133 13.25 -0.54 -4.30
CA CYS A 133 13.47 0.90 -4.28
C CYS A 133 14.27 1.41 -5.50
N HIS A 134 15.11 0.56 -6.10
CA HIS A 134 15.85 0.85 -7.31
C HIS A 134 15.02 0.66 -8.59
N HIS A 135 14.02 -0.21 -8.55
CA HIS A 135 13.14 -0.50 -9.68
C HIS A 135 12.07 0.61 -9.83
N PHE A 136 11.53 1.07 -8.72
CA PHE A 136 10.60 2.19 -8.64
C PHE A 136 11.31 3.45 -8.11
N ALA A 137 12.53 3.70 -8.60
CA ALA A 137 13.34 4.81 -8.13
C ALA A 137 12.60 6.14 -8.26
N SER A 138 12.48 6.86 -7.15
CA SER A 138 11.92 8.21 -7.10
C SER A 138 12.49 8.96 -5.89
N ASP A 139 12.44 10.29 -5.93
CA ASP A 139 12.81 11.14 -4.80
C ASP A 139 11.88 10.97 -3.58
N PHE A 140 10.78 10.25 -3.75
CA PHE A 140 9.78 9.99 -2.72
C PHE A 140 10.00 8.66 -1.99
N ASN A 141 10.97 7.84 -2.44
CA ASN A 141 11.29 6.60 -1.77
C ASN A 141 11.97 6.88 -0.43
N ARG A 142 11.52 6.15 0.59
CA ARG A 142 12.12 6.16 1.93
C ARG A 142 12.44 4.74 2.35
N PRO A 143 13.58 4.53 3.03
CA PRO A 143 13.80 3.28 3.74
C PRO A 143 12.72 3.07 4.81
N TRP A 144 12.49 1.82 5.17
CA TRP A 144 11.61 1.54 6.28
C TRP A 144 12.16 2.12 7.59
N PRO A 145 11.31 2.73 8.43
CA PRO A 145 11.75 3.40 9.66
C PRO A 145 12.16 2.41 10.77
N THR A 146 11.83 1.13 10.62
CA THR A 146 12.17 0.07 11.58
C THR A 146 12.83 -1.10 10.90
N GLN A 147 13.82 -1.68 11.58
CA GLN A 147 14.41 -2.94 11.14
C GLN A 147 13.36 -4.05 11.20
N ARG A 148 13.40 -4.94 10.22
CA ARG A 148 12.72 -6.22 10.34
C ARG A 148 13.47 -7.06 11.38
N ILE A 149 12.84 -7.37 12.49
CA ILE A 149 13.48 -8.09 13.58
C ILE A 149 13.68 -9.54 13.13
N SER A 150 14.93 -9.95 13.02
CA SER A 150 15.36 -11.34 12.86
C SER A 150 15.82 -11.85 14.22
N GLY A 151 14.95 -12.47 14.99
CA GLY A 151 15.31 -13.08 16.27
C GLY A 151 15.21 -14.60 16.23
N PRO A 152 15.87 -15.31 17.15
CA PRO A 152 15.70 -16.76 17.30
C PRO A 152 14.30 -17.12 17.81
N ASP A 153 13.59 -16.18 18.37
CA ASP A 153 12.23 -16.39 18.87
C ASP A 153 11.20 -16.22 17.75
N PHE A 154 11.03 -17.29 16.99
CA PHE A 154 10.03 -17.41 15.92
C PHE A 154 8.59 -17.48 16.44
N SER A 155 8.37 -17.40 17.73
CA SER A 155 7.02 -17.44 18.34
C SER A 155 6.34 -16.07 18.33
N ALA A 156 7.08 -14.96 18.16
CA ALA A 156 6.52 -13.65 18.04
C ALA A 156 5.98 -13.43 16.60
N PRO A 157 4.66 -13.32 16.40
CA PRO A 157 4.08 -13.20 15.06
C PRO A 157 4.51 -11.94 14.30
N GLU A 158 5.10 -10.96 14.99
CA GLU A 158 5.53 -9.67 14.43
C GLU A 158 6.92 -9.71 13.78
N VAL A 159 7.72 -10.73 14.11
CA VAL A 159 9.17 -10.74 13.87
C VAL A 159 9.55 -11.16 12.45
N LEU A 160 8.65 -11.77 11.71
CA LEU A 160 8.98 -12.41 10.44
C LEU A 160 7.96 -12.15 9.33
N ASN A 161 6.96 -11.33 9.59
CA ASN A 161 5.95 -10.98 8.61
C ASN A 161 6.37 -9.71 7.84
N PHE A 162 5.89 -9.61 6.64
CA PHE A 162 5.95 -8.37 5.86
C PHE A 162 4.56 -7.73 5.81
N VAL A 163 4.51 -6.45 5.54
CA VAL A 163 3.25 -5.71 5.41
C VAL A 163 2.44 -6.31 4.25
N GLY A 164 1.18 -6.67 4.52
CA GLY A 164 0.34 -7.40 3.59
C GLY A 164 0.47 -8.93 3.67
N SER A 165 1.16 -9.48 4.68
CA SER A 165 1.32 -10.92 4.86
C SER A 165 0.16 -11.53 5.64
N ASN A 166 -0.23 -12.72 5.23
CA ASN A 166 -1.13 -13.62 5.97
C ASN A 166 -0.38 -14.70 6.80
N GLY A 167 0.89 -14.43 7.16
CA GLY A 167 1.74 -15.36 7.91
C GLY A 167 3.00 -15.79 7.16
N GLY A 168 3.25 -15.24 5.98
CA GLY A 168 4.48 -15.46 5.23
C GLY A 168 5.70 -14.86 5.94
N LYS A 169 6.82 -15.59 5.93
CA LYS A 169 8.06 -15.20 6.61
C LYS A 169 9.11 -14.76 5.61
N ILE A 170 9.77 -13.63 5.90
CA ILE A 170 10.96 -13.20 5.17
C ILE A 170 12.21 -13.70 5.91
N THR A 171 13.07 -14.39 5.19
CA THR A 171 14.40 -14.83 5.66
C THR A 171 15.44 -14.54 4.59
N LEU A 172 16.73 -14.54 4.95
CA LEU A 172 17.80 -14.45 3.95
C LEU A 172 17.72 -15.59 2.92
N ALA A 173 17.33 -16.78 3.35
CA ALA A 173 17.23 -17.94 2.47
C ALA A 173 16.16 -17.80 1.39
N ASN A 174 15.00 -17.20 1.71
CA ASN A 174 13.90 -17.10 0.76
C ASN A 174 13.80 -15.76 0.03
N HIS A 175 14.40 -14.67 0.58
CA HIS A 175 14.32 -13.34 -0.02
C HIS A 175 15.68 -12.74 -0.38
N GLY A 176 16.77 -13.27 0.19
CA GLY A 176 18.09 -12.65 0.09
C GLY A 176 18.22 -11.39 0.94
N GLU A 177 19.34 -10.72 0.81
CA GLU A 177 19.58 -9.46 1.49
C GLU A 177 18.74 -8.33 0.89
N CYS A 178 18.27 -7.43 1.74
CA CYS A 178 17.77 -6.13 1.32
C CYS A 178 18.87 -5.37 0.57
N PRO A 179 18.61 -4.85 -0.64
CA PRO A 179 19.57 -4.08 -1.39
C PRO A 179 20.11 -2.88 -0.59
N LYS A 180 21.41 -2.62 -0.65
CA LYS A 180 22.05 -1.55 0.14
C LYS A 180 21.38 -0.19 -0.04
N GLN A 181 20.96 0.13 -1.25
CA GLN A 181 20.27 1.38 -1.56
C GLN A 181 18.86 1.51 -0.96
N CYS A 182 18.25 0.40 -0.54
CA CYS A 182 16.95 0.40 0.13
C CYS A 182 17.06 0.44 1.66
N ARG A 183 18.29 0.33 2.19
CA ARG A 183 18.54 0.40 3.64
C ARG A 183 18.60 1.84 4.12
N PRO A 184 18.24 2.14 5.39
CA PRO A 184 18.49 3.45 5.96
C PRO A 184 19.99 3.79 5.92
N LYS A 185 20.34 5.03 5.63
CA LYS A 185 21.75 5.48 5.52
C LYS A 185 22.55 5.26 6.82
N ASN A 186 21.87 5.38 7.97
CA ASN A 186 22.43 5.16 9.30
C ASN A 186 22.40 3.69 9.73
N HIS A 187 21.82 2.80 8.94
CA HIS A 187 21.72 1.36 9.20
C HIS A 187 22.06 0.52 7.96
N PRO A 188 23.28 0.64 7.43
CA PRO A 188 23.71 -0.18 6.28
C PRO A 188 23.83 -1.67 6.64
N ASP A 189 23.85 -1.99 7.92
CA ASP A 189 23.89 -3.32 8.51
C ASP A 189 22.53 -4.05 8.50
N TRP A 190 21.43 -3.37 8.21
CA TRP A 190 20.13 -4.01 8.16
C TRP A 190 20.00 -4.89 6.90
N LEU A 191 20.37 -6.16 7.06
CA LEU A 191 20.31 -7.14 5.96
C LEU A 191 18.86 -7.54 5.58
N LEU A 192 17.95 -7.49 6.55
CA LEU A 192 16.51 -7.72 6.37
C LEU A 192 15.78 -6.40 6.69
N CYS A 193 15.79 -5.47 5.81
CA CYS A 193 15.17 -4.18 6.05
C CYS A 193 13.65 -4.18 5.89
#